data_3f91acf8131b3771c9207f00390faac5
#
_entry.id   3f91acf8131b3771c9207f00390faac5
#
_cell.length_a   1.000
_cell.length_b   1.000
_cell.length_c   1.000
_cell.angle_alpha   90.00
_cell.angle_beta   90.00
_cell.angle_gamma   90.00
#
_symmetry.space_group_name_H-M   'P 1'
#
loop_
_entity.id
_entity.type
_entity.pdbx_description
1 polymer ?
#
loop_
_entity_poly.entity_id
_entity_poly.type
_entity_poly.pdbx_seq_one_letter_code
_entity_poly.pdbx_strand_id
1 'polypeptide(L)'
;MKPRLHEIGIDKVDGITVDLGVSSYQLDTAERGFSYRVDAPLDMRMDQRQKMTARDIVNDYSESELYRVIRDYGEDRFAKNIAKHIVAERTKGPIETTGQLNEIISHAIPMKIQKTSGHPSKRTFQALRIELNHELDVLRDTLDDMIDLLNPGGRLC
;
A
#
# COMPACT_ATOMS: atom_id res chain seq x y z
N MET A 1 12.61 16.65 4.46
CA MET A 1 11.91 17.97 4.37
C MET A 1 12.74 19.08 5.00
N LYS A 2 13.07 19.01 6.28
CA LYS A 2 13.80 20.01 7.06
C LYS A 2 15.10 20.53 6.39
N PRO A 3 16.05 19.68 5.95
CA PRO A 3 17.26 20.17 5.28
C PRO A 3 16.98 21.02 4.04
N ARG A 4 15.98 20.62 3.25
CA ARG A 4 15.65 21.32 2.01
C ARG A 4 15.03 22.70 2.24
N LEU A 5 14.28 22.88 3.30
CA LEU A 5 13.75 24.20 3.69
C LEU A 5 14.85 25.11 4.19
N HIS A 6 15.78 24.59 4.99
CA HIS A 6 16.93 25.36 5.48
C HIS A 6 17.84 25.84 4.34
N GLU A 7 18.04 25.03 3.28
CA GLU A 7 18.80 25.44 2.08
C GLU A 7 18.25 26.68 1.38
N ILE A 8 16.93 26.92 1.50
CA ILE A 8 16.26 28.10 0.91
C ILE A 8 15.94 29.17 1.97
N GLY A 9 16.53 29.08 3.16
CA GLY A 9 16.41 30.08 4.21
C GLY A 9 15.10 30.04 5.01
N ILE A 10 14.38 28.90 4.99
CA ILE A 10 13.13 28.72 5.76
C ILE A 10 13.42 27.82 6.94
N ASP A 11 13.38 28.38 8.15
CA ASP A 11 13.60 27.63 9.40
C ASP A 11 12.31 27.09 10.01
N LYS A 12 11.20 27.79 9.82
CA LYS A 12 9.88 27.47 10.38
C LYS A 12 8.77 27.79 9.40
N VAL A 13 7.62 27.11 9.57
CA VAL A 13 6.41 27.31 8.77
C VAL A 13 5.17 27.41 9.67
N ASP A 14 4.10 28.03 9.19
CA ASP A 14 2.85 28.18 9.94
C ASP A 14 1.86 27.02 9.68
N GLY A 15 2.09 26.23 8.66
CA GLY A 15 1.27 25.07 8.34
C GLY A 15 1.95 24.05 7.46
N ILE A 16 1.61 22.78 7.68
CA ILE A 16 2.04 21.65 6.87
C ILE A 16 0.79 20.85 6.52
N THR A 17 0.59 20.60 5.22
CA THR A 17 -0.44 19.68 4.74
C THR A 17 0.23 18.44 4.17
N VAL A 18 -0.23 17.26 4.61
CA VAL A 18 0.27 15.97 4.15
C VAL A 18 -0.86 15.22 3.47
N ASP A 19 -0.73 14.99 2.16
CA ASP A 19 -1.65 14.11 1.41
C ASP A 19 -1.04 12.71 1.30
N LEU A 20 -1.57 11.79 2.13
CA LEU A 20 -1.05 10.43 2.25
C LEU A 20 -1.77 9.48 1.28
N GLY A 21 -1.01 8.61 0.65
CA GLY A 21 -1.53 7.59 -0.25
C GLY A 21 -0.98 7.68 -1.67
N VAL A 22 -1.79 7.31 -2.66
CA VAL A 22 -1.41 7.27 -4.07
C VAL A 22 -1.97 8.46 -4.84
N SER A 23 -1.20 8.98 -5.78
CA SER A 23 -1.66 10.02 -6.71
C SER A 23 -2.58 9.43 -7.78
N SER A 24 -3.41 10.29 -8.40
CA SER A 24 -4.23 9.90 -9.55
C SER A 24 -3.36 9.32 -10.67
N TYR A 25 -2.20 9.91 -10.94
CA TYR A 25 -1.26 9.41 -11.95
C TYR A 25 -0.84 7.95 -11.69
N GLN A 26 -0.55 7.58 -10.44
CA GLN A 26 -0.19 6.20 -10.08
C GLN A 26 -1.36 5.23 -10.28
N LEU A 27 -2.60 5.66 -10.01
CA LEU A 27 -3.80 4.84 -10.21
C LEU A 27 -4.20 4.70 -11.68
N ASP A 28 -4.02 5.75 -12.47
CA ASP A 28 -4.44 5.81 -13.87
C ASP A 28 -3.41 5.18 -14.83
N THR A 29 -2.16 5.05 -14.38
CA THR A 29 -1.10 4.37 -15.14
C THR A 29 -1.12 2.87 -14.82
N ALA A 30 -1.74 2.07 -15.69
CA ALA A 30 -1.98 0.64 -15.46
C ALA A 30 -0.71 -0.14 -15.11
N GLU A 31 0.39 0.12 -15.82
CA GLU A 31 1.68 -0.57 -15.68
C GLU A 31 2.32 -0.36 -14.29
N ARG A 32 1.85 0.62 -13.52
CA ARG A 32 2.28 0.84 -12.14
C ARG A 32 1.67 -0.18 -11.15
N GLY A 33 0.62 -0.92 -11.53
CA GLY A 33 0.03 -1.99 -10.75
C GLY A 33 -0.70 -1.57 -9.46
N PHE A 34 -0.99 -0.28 -9.26
CA PHE A 34 -1.72 0.19 -8.07
C PHE A 34 -3.22 -0.08 -8.12
N SER A 35 -3.76 -0.21 -9.34
CA SER A 35 -5.20 -0.37 -9.55
C SER A 35 -5.60 -1.84 -9.65
N TYR A 36 -6.64 -2.22 -8.93
CA TYR A 36 -7.31 -3.51 -9.07
C TYR A 36 -8.36 -3.53 -10.20
N ARG A 37 -8.53 -2.44 -10.95
CA ARG A 37 -9.57 -2.30 -11.98
C ARG A 37 -9.10 -2.76 -13.36
N VAL A 38 -7.81 -2.77 -13.58
CA VAL A 38 -7.18 -3.12 -14.85
C VAL A 38 -6.15 -4.21 -14.56
N ASP A 39 -6.10 -5.22 -15.43
CA ASP A 39 -5.07 -6.26 -15.34
C ASP A 39 -3.73 -5.70 -15.83
N ALA A 40 -2.73 -5.74 -14.97
CA ALA A 40 -1.42 -5.15 -15.18
C ALA A 40 -0.35 -5.87 -14.32
N PRO A 41 0.94 -5.67 -14.57
CA PRO A 41 2.00 -6.20 -13.70
C PRO A 41 1.80 -5.81 -12.24
N LEU A 42 2.04 -6.73 -11.32
CA LEU A 42 1.87 -6.54 -9.89
C LEU A 42 3.10 -5.83 -9.30
N ASP A 43 3.25 -4.52 -9.63
CA ASP A 43 4.41 -3.70 -9.26
C ASP A 43 4.19 -2.95 -7.93
N MET A 44 3.34 -1.93 -7.90
CA MET A 44 2.98 -1.05 -6.77
C MET A 44 4.14 -0.25 -6.15
N ARG A 45 5.32 -0.17 -6.75
CA ARG A 45 6.42 0.65 -6.24
C ARG A 45 6.13 2.14 -6.40
N MET A 46 6.18 2.91 -5.35
CA MET A 46 6.19 4.39 -5.43
C MET A 46 7.52 4.88 -5.99
N ASP A 47 8.63 4.39 -5.47
CA ASP A 47 9.97 4.61 -6.01
C ASP A 47 10.39 3.42 -6.90
N GLN A 48 10.42 3.63 -8.20
CA GLN A 48 10.78 2.58 -9.17
C GLN A 48 12.25 2.15 -9.11
N ARG A 49 13.10 2.85 -8.35
CA ARG A 49 14.51 2.47 -8.13
C ARG A 49 14.65 1.30 -7.14
N GLN A 50 13.65 1.07 -6.28
CA GLN A 50 13.66 -0.09 -5.39
C GLN A 50 13.49 -1.38 -6.18
N LYS A 51 14.06 -2.47 -5.69
CA LYS A 51 14.04 -3.77 -6.38
C LYS A 51 12.75 -4.55 -6.12
N MET A 52 12.30 -4.57 -4.85
CA MET A 52 11.12 -5.30 -4.42
C MET A 52 9.84 -4.71 -5.03
N THR A 53 8.95 -5.57 -5.46
CA THR A 53 7.63 -5.26 -6.01
C THR A 53 6.53 -5.93 -5.19
N ALA A 54 5.26 -5.59 -5.42
CA ALA A 54 4.15 -6.30 -4.80
C ALA A 54 4.07 -7.77 -5.22
N ARG A 55 4.56 -8.09 -6.44
CA ARG A 55 4.74 -9.46 -6.92
C ARG A 55 5.65 -10.27 -5.97
N ASP A 56 6.76 -9.71 -5.54
CA ASP A 56 7.69 -10.39 -4.64
C ASP A 56 7.06 -10.63 -3.27
N ILE A 57 6.33 -9.66 -2.71
CA ILE A 57 5.60 -9.85 -1.46
C ILE A 57 4.60 -11.01 -1.58
N VAL A 58 3.80 -11.04 -2.64
CA VAL A 58 2.77 -12.06 -2.84
C VAL A 58 3.37 -13.46 -3.02
N ASN A 59 4.51 -13.56 -3.74
CA ASN A 59 5.12 -14.85 -4.05
C ASN A 59 6.10 -15.35 -2.97
N ASP A 60 6.79 -14.48 -2.24
CA ASP A 60 7.89 -14.87 -1.37
C ASP A 60 7.54 -14.83 0.13
N TYR A 61 6.61 -13.97 0.57
CA TYR A 61 6.21 -13.89 1.98
C TYR A 61 5.54 -15.20 2.43
N SER A 62 5.79 -15.60 3.68
CA SER A 62 5.08 -16.72 4.31
C SER A 62 3.58 -16.41 4.50
N GLU A 63 2.75 -17.42 4.71
CA GLU A 63 1.32 -17.24 5.01
C GLU A 63 1.10 -16.34 6.23
N SER A 64 1.95 -16.47 7.25
CA SER A 64 1.88 -15.64 8.46
C SER A 64 2.22 -14.18 8.21
N GLU A 65 3.19 -13.89 7.36
CA GLU A 65 3.56 -12.53 6.97
C GLU A 65 2.47 -11.89 6.12
N LEU A 66 1.94 -12.60 5.11
CA LEU A 66 0.81 -12.13 4.31
C LEU A 66 -0.42 -11.86 5.19
N TYR A 67 -0.73 -12.76 6.11
CA TYR A 67 -1.82 -12.56 7.07
C TYR A 67 -1.60 -11.30 7.90
N ARG A 68 -0.40 -11.10 8.46
CA ARG A 68 -0.05 -9.88 9.22
C ARG A 68 -0.29 -8.63 8.39
N VAL A 69 0.29 -8.57 7.20
CA VAL A 69 0.19 -7.42 6.29
C VAL A 69 -1.27 -7.10 5.97
N ILE A 70 -2.05 -8.08 5.53
CA ILE A 70 -3.44 -7.88 5.12
C ILE A 70 -4.33 -7.51 6.31
N ARG A 71 -4.07 -8.07 7.50
CA ARG A 71 -4.79 -7.74 8.73
C ARG A 71 -4.47 -6.34 9.22
N ASP A 72 -3.17 -6.01 9.35
CA ASP A 72 -2.71 -4.81 10.06
C ASP A 72 -2.83 -3.55 9.19
N TYR A 73 -2.55 -3.66 7.89
CA TYR A 73 -2.60 -2.53 6.96
C TYR A 73 -3.87 -2.47 6.10
N GLY A 74 -4.51 -3.61 5.90
CA GLY A 74 -5.76 -3.70 5.16
C GLY A 74 -7.01 -3.68 6.05
N GLU A 75 -6.84 -3.97 7.34
CA GLU A 75 -7.96 -4.17 8.27
C GLU A 75 -9.02 -5.14 7.71
N ASP A 76 -8.56 -6.16 6.97
CA ASP A 76 -9.45 -7.09 6.29
C ASP A 76 -9.79 -8.27 7.20
N ARG A 77 -11.07 -8.43 7.49
CA ARG A 77 -11.56 -9.56 8.33
C ARG A 77 -11.33 -10.93 7.69
N PHE A 78 -11.11 -10.99 6.37
CA PHE A 78 -10.79 -12.22 5.65
C PHE A 78 -9.28 -12.42 5.44
N ALA A 79 -8.43 -11.60 6.05
CA ALA A 79 -6.98 -11.62 5.88
C ALA A 79 -6.38 -13.03 5.95
N LYS A 80 -6.81 -13.85 6.94
CA LYS A 80 -6.32 -15.22 7.09
C LYS A 80 -6.68 -16.11 5.89
N ASN A 81 -7.92 -15.98 5.38
CA ASN A 81 -8.37 -16.77 4.24
C ASN A 81 -7.71 -16.32 2.95
N ILE A 82 -7.53 -14.99 2.77
CA ILE A 82 -6.84 -14.41 1.61
C ILE A 82 -5.38 -14.89 1.58
N ALA A 83 -4.65 -14.79 2.69
CA ALA A 83 -3.26 -15.27 2.78
C ALA A 83 -3.14 -16.75 2.42
N LYS A 84 -4.02 -17.59 2.96
CA LYS A 84 -4.07 -19.03 2.64
C LYS A 84 -4.29 -19.29 1.15
N HIS A 85 -5.22 -18.55 0.51
CA HIS A 85 -5.49 -18.72 -0.93
C HIS A 85 -4.31 -18.25 -1.79
N ILE A 86 -3.67 -17.13 -1.44
CA ILE A 86 -2.46 -16.66 -2.13
C ILE A 86 -1.38 -17.75 -2.08
N VAL A 87 -1.08 -18.29 -0.90
CA VAL A 87 -0.05 -19.33 -0.74
C VAL A 87 -0.42 -20.61 -1.51
N ALA A 88 -1.70 -21.02 -1.51
CA ALA A 88 -2.14 -22.17 -2.28
C ALA A 88 -2.03 -21.96 -3.80
N GLU A 89 -2.44 -20.80 -4.31
CA GLU A 89 -2.42 -20.53 -5.75
C GLU A 89 -1.00 -20.39 -6.32
N ARG A 90 -0.08 -19.73 -5.59
CA ARG A 90 1.31 -19.58 -6.07
C ARG A 90 2.07 -20.89 -6.20
N THR A 91 1.60 -22.00 -5.57
CA THR A 91 2.18 -23.34 -5.78
C THR A 91 1.96 -23.89 -7.19
N LYS A 92 0.95 -23.36 -7.90
CA LYS A 92 0.63 -23.73 -9.28
C LYS A 92 1.43 -22.92 -10.31
N GLY A 93 1.99 -21.81 -9.88
CA GLY A 93 2.78 -20.86 -10.66
C GLY A 93 2.79 -19.48 -10.02
N PRO A 94 3.78 -18.63 -10.32
CA PRO A 94 3.88 -17.32 -9.72
C PRO A 94 2.68 -16.44 -10.08
N ILE A 95 2.26 -15.61 -9.12
CA ILE A 95 1.21 -14.59 -9.30
C ILE A 95 1.89 -13.35 -9.88
N GLU A 96 1.62 -13.04 -11.13
CA GLU A 96 2.33 -12.00 -11.89
C GLU A 96 1.55 -10.70 -12.04
N THR A 97 0.20 -10.79 -12.02
CA THR A 97 -0.64 -9.66 -12.39
C THR A 97 -1.67 -9.30 -11.33
N THR A 98 -2.14 -8.07 -11.40
CA THR A 98 -3.23 -7.56 -10.55
C THR A 98 -4.53 -8.34 -10.76
N GLY A 99 -4.80 -8.79 -12.00
CA GLY A 99 -5.96 -9.60 -12.33
C GLY A 99 -5.93 -10.96 -11.64
N GLN A 100 -4.80 -11.68 -11.72
CA GLN A 100 -4.63 -12.95 -11.01
C GLN A 100 -4.84 -12.80 -9.50
N LEU A 101 -4.25 -11.75 -8.90
CA LEU A 101 -4.43 -11.48 -7.47
C LEU A 101 -5.91 -11.17 -7.14
N ASN A 102 -6.61 -10.42 -7.98
CA ASN A 102 -8.04 -10.13 -7.83
C ASN A 102 -8.90 -11.39 -7.80
N GLU A 103 -8.64 -12.32 -8.71
CA GLU A 103 -9.37 -13.60 -8.76
C GLU A 103 -9.15 -14.40 -7.47
N ILE A 104 -7.90 -14.49 -6.99
CA ILE A 104 -7.55 -15.19 -5.74
C ILE A 104 -8.31 -14.58 -4.55
N ILE A 105 -8.29 -13.25 -4.42
CA ILE A 105 -8.99 -12.55 -3.35
C ILE A 105 -10.51 -12.79 -3.44
N SER A 106 -11.06 -12.72 -4.64
CA SER A 106 -12.48 -12.94 -4.86
C SER A 106 -12.92 -14.35 -4.46
N HIS A 107 -12.11 -15.37 -4.72
CA HIS A 107 -12.36 -16.74 -4.27
C HIS A 107 -12.25 -16.92 -2.76
N ALA A 108 -11.40 -16.10 -2.11
CA ALA A 108 -11.20 -16.16 -0.67
C ALA A 108 -12.33 -15.50 0.15
N ILE A 109 -13.18 -14.67 -0.48
CA ILE A 109 -14.22 -13.90 0.21
C ILE A 109 -15.61 -14.40 -0.21
N PRO A 110 -16.53 -14.68 0.73
CA PRO A 110 -17.87 -15.13 0.39
C PRO A 110 -18.63 -14.16 -0.52
N MET A 111 -19.26 -14.66 -1.58
CA MET A 111 -20.02 -13.88 -2.59
C MET A 111 -21.02 -12.89 -1.98
N LYS A 112 -21.70 -13.29 -0.89
CA LYS A 112 -22.69 -12.45 -0.19
C LYS A 112 -22.05 -11.16 0.35
N ILE A 113 -20.80 -11.24 0.77
CA ILE A 113 -20.07 -10.10 1.33
C ILE A 113 -19.56 -9.17 0.23
N GLN A 114 -19.07 -9.74 -0.89
CA GLN A 114 -18.57 -8.95 -2.01
C GLN A 114 -19.62 -7.97 -2.56
N LYS A 115 -20.91 -8.36 -2.51
CA LYS A 115 -22.02 -7.52 -3.00
C LYS A 115 -22.34 -6.32 -2.10
N THR A 116 -21.91 -6.32 -0.84
CA THR A 116 -22.33 -5.33 0.17
C THR A 116 -21.20 -4.40 0.66
N SER A 117 -19.93 -4.76 0.44
CA SER A 117 -18.80 -4.07 1.08
C SER A 117 -17.80 -3.37 0.14
N GLY A 118 -18.22 -3.08 -1.10
CA GLY A 118 -17.33 -2.51 -2.12
C GLY A 118 -16.42 -3.57 -2.76
N HIS A 119 -15.41 -3.13 -3.49
CA HIS A 119 -14.54 -4.06 -4.23
C HIS A 119 -13.70 -4.91 -3.26
N PRO A 120 -13.73 -6.26 -3.36
CA PRO A 120 -13.09 -7.16 -2.41
C PRO A 120 -11.58 -6.95 -2.27
N SER A 121 -10.91 -6.59 -3.36
CA SER A 121 -9.46 -6.43 -3.37
C SER A 121 -8.95 -5.10 -2.80
N LYS A 122 -9.83 -4.11 -2.57
CA LYS A 122 -9.43 -2.76 -2.14
C LYS A 122 -8.49 -2.78 -0.93
N ARG A 123 -8.85 -3.53 0.11
CA ARG A 123 -8.10 -3.60 1.37
C ARG A 123 -6.78 -4.34 1.23
N THR A 124 -6.77 -5.44 0.49
CA THR A 124 -5.54 -6.21 0.24
C THR A 124 -4.54 -5.41 -0.60
N PHE A 125 -5.01 -4.72 -1.66
CA PHE A 125 -4.14 -3.84 -2.47
C PHE A 125 -3.56 -2.69 -1.64
N GLN A 126 -4.37 -2.05 -0.79
CA GLN A 126 -3.90 -1.06 0.17
C GLN A 126 -2.83 -1.63 1.10
N ALA A 127 -3.04 -2.82 1.64
CA ALA A 127 -2.12 -3.47 2.56
C ALA A 127 -0.75 -3.76 1.91
N LEU A 128 -0.76 -4.33 0.71
CA LEU A 128 0.47 -4.61 -0.05
C LEU A 128 1.22 -3.32 -0.39
N ARG A 129 0.50 -2.27 -0.77
CA ARG A 129 1.09 -0.97 -1.07
C ARG A 129 1.78 -0.36 0.14
N ILE A 130 1.11 -0.35 1.30
CA ILE A 130 1.66 0.19 2.56
C ILE A 130 2.91 -0.58 2.98
N GLU A 131 2.87 -1.92 2.93
CA GLU A 131 4.03 -2.77 3.26
C GLU A 131 5.19 -2.48 2.32
N LEU A 132 4.96 -2.54 1.01
CA LEU A 132 5.98 -2.38 -0.02
C LEU A 132 6.69 -1.04 0.04
N ASN A 133 5.95 0.03 0.28
CA ASN A 133 6.46 1.40 0.24
C ASN A 133 6.80 1.96 1.62
N HIS A 134 6.70 1.15 2.68
CA HIS A 134 6.99 1.54 4.06
C HIS A 134 6.27 2.84 4.48
N GLU A 135 5.02 3.03 4.01
CA GLU A 135 4.31 4.30 4.14
C GLU A 135 4.17 4.77 5.59
N LEU A 136 3.88 3.84 6.52
CA LEU A 136 3.74 4.17 7.93
C LEU A 136 5.08 4.44 8.63
N ASP A 137 6.15 3.77 8.20
CA ASP A 137 7.49 4.00 8.75
C ASP A 137 8.00 5.37 8.31
N VAL A 138 7.85 5.71 7.02
CA VAL A 138 8.20 7.04 6.49
C VAL A 138 7.42 8.14 7.22
N LEU A 139 6.13 7.95 7.47
CA LEU A 139 5.33 8.91 8.23
C LEU A 139 5.86 9.05 9.66
N ARG A 140 6.11 7.94 10.36
CA ARG A 140 6.64 7.93 11.73
C ARG A 140 7.98 8.66 11.82
N ASP A 141 8.90 8.35 10.90
CA ASP A 141 10.24 8.91 10.88
C ASP A 141 10.28 10.41 10.55
N THR A 142 9.25 10.92 9.89
CA THR A 142 9.18 12.33 9.48
C THR A 142 8.30 13.19 10.39
N LEU A 143 7.50 12.59 11.26
CA LEU A 143 6.50 13.32 12.06
C LEU A 143 7.15 14.31 13.03
N ASP A 144 8.20 13.92 13.74
CA ASP A 144 8.93 14.78 14.67
C ASP A 144 9.56 15.96 13.92
N ASP A 145 10.17 15.73 12.77
CA ASP A 145 10.70 16.78 11.90
C ASP A 145 9.61 17.77 11.43
N MET A 146 8.40 17.28 11.14
CA MET A 146 7.27 18.14 10.76
C MET A 146 6.84 19.02 11.94
N ILE A 147 6.71 18.44 13.13
CA ILE A 147 6.35 19.17 14.34
C ILE A 147 7.40 20.23 14.66
N ASP A 148 8.67 19.87 14.58
CA ASP A 148 9.78 20.78 14.81
C ASP A 148 9.86 21.95 13.83
N LEU A 149 9.32 21.80 12.62
CA LEU A 149 9.27 22.87 11.61
C LEU A 149 8.14 23.87 11.87
N LEU A 150 7.16 23.54 12.69
CA LEU A 150 6.02 24.44 12.92
C LEU A 150 6.40 25.60 13.86
N ASN A 151 5.90 26.78 13.56
CA ASN A 151 5.85 27.89 14.48
C ASN A 151 4.90 27.59 15.66
N PRO A 152 5.05 28.23 16.83
CA PRO A 152 4.05 28.14 17.89
C PRO A 152 2.66 28.52 17.37
N GLY A 153 1.67 27.62 17.52
CA GLY A 153 0.32 27.79 16.98
C GLY A 153 0.16 27.33 15.51
N GLY A 154 1.20 26.86 14.86
CA GLY A 154 1.16 26.25 13.53
C GLY A 154 0.33 24.97 13.51
N ARG A 155 -0.12 24.54 12.32
CA ARG A 155 -1.01 23.39 12.14
C ARG A 155 -0.40 22.35 11.19
N LEU A 156 -0.51 21.08 11.57
CA LEU A 156 -0.26 19.92 10.73
C LEU A 156 -1.61 19.27 10.37
N CYS A 157 -1.89 19.09 9.08
CA CYS A 157 -3.12 18.49 8.54
C CYS A 157 -2.81 17.29 7.66
#